data_df7d4dd7ab2c3a4b47c871398dbedee9
#
_entry.id   df7d4dd7ab2c3a4b47c871398dbedee9
#
_cell.length_a   1.000
_cell.length_b   1.000
_cell.length_c   1.000
_cell.angle_alpha   90.00
_cell.angle_beta   90.00
_cell.angle_gamma   90.00
#
_symmetry.space_group_name_H-M   'P 1'
#
loop_
_entity.id
_entity.type
_entity.pdbx_description
1 polymer ?
#
loop_
_entity_poly.entity_id
_entity_poly.type
_entity_poly.pdbx_seq_one_letter_code
_entity_poly.pdbx_strand_id
1 'polypeptide(L)'
;MSDILYKYKKILIEDSNLDIKSIIKNLDSTDGNVFNIETYNYQYILKVYDAKEHAMNMENTYDLLKENRLDSPQIIRNKYNQPFTNFKNTYLMLYSFINGSSLFNISLSKKVIINVAQYLRKMHDVKINELKLPVVPFKVPEGKNSLLHFDITKGNIFIENDKIILIDFDDAKVGPALCDVAIALTNLFISRKNGTDINGINIFLDTYYKNNIEQRQVEEPIIKNIATEWLKYTLKNPKLDKKTIDGLENKLLWIEKIF
;
A
#
# COMPACT_ATOMS: atom_id res chain seq x y z
N MET A 1 15.45 18.74 18.22
CA MET A 1 15.06 17.32 18.04
C MET A 1 14.23 16.93 19.25
N SER A 2 13.07 16.30 19.09
CA SER A 2 12.30 15.85 20.26
C SER A 2 13.12 14.79 21.03
N ASP A 3 12.95 14.72 22.34
CA ASP A 3 13.67 13.76 23.22
C ASP A 3 13.52 12.31 22.74
N ILE A 4 12.34 11.98 22.17
CA ILE A 4 12.07 10.63 21.66
C ILE A 4 12.90 10.30 20.40
N LEU A 5 13.07 11.25 19.47
CA LEU A 5 13.86 11.02 18.26
C LEU A 5 15.34 10.83 18.56
N TYR A 6 15.84 11.54 19.58
CA TYR A 6 17.20 11.33 20.07
C TYR A 6 17.39 9.90 20.63
N LYS A 7 16.40 9.40 21.38
CA LYS A 7 16.43 8.03 21.92
C LYS A 7 16.34 6.96 20.81
N TYR A 8 15.47 7.17 19.81
CA TYR A 8 15.43 6.29 18.64
C TYR A 8 16.77 6.26 17.91
N LYS A 9 17.37 7.42 17.67
CA LYS A 9 18.69 7.50 17.02
C LYS A 9 19.73 6.68 17.79
N LYS A 10 19.81 6.85 19.11
CA LYS A 10 20.81 6.15 19.95
C LYS A 10 20.65 4.63 19.85
N ILE A 11 19.44 4.10 20.05
CA ILE A 11 19.24 2.66 20.05
C ILE A 11 19.41 2.06 18.65
N LEU A 12 19.00 2.77 17.60
CA LEU A 12 19.20 2.30 16.22
C LEU A 12 20.68 2.24 15.85
N ILE A 13 21.50 3.20 16.27
CA ILE A 13 22.95 3.16 16.07
C ILE A 13 23.53 1.92 16.76
N GLU A 14 23.13 1.67 18.02
CA GLU A 14 23.59 0.53 18.81
C GLU A 14 23.20 -0.82 18.19
N ASP A 15 21.99 -0.92 17.61
CA ASP A 15 21.42 -2.19 17.15
C ASP A 15 21.60 -2.46 15.65
N SER A 16 21.67 -1.42 14.80
CA SER A 16 21.67 -1.62 13.34
C SER A 16 23.05 -1.47 12.70
N ASN A 17 24.09 -1.05 13.45
CA ASN A 17 25.40 -0.67 12.93
C ASN A 17 25.34 0.45 11.85
N LEU A 18 24.28 1.25 11.85
CA LEU A 18 24.13 2.36 10.93
C LEU A 18 24.70 3.64 11.53
N ASP A 19 25.51 4.34 10.76
CA ASP A 19 26.03 5.65 11.16
C ASP A 19 24.99 6.73 10.85
N ILE A 20 23.99 6.84 11.75
CA ILE A 20 22.81 7.70 11.57
C ILE A 20 23.19 9.17 11.84
N LYS A 21 23.11 9.99 10.80
CA LYS A 21 23.32 11.44 10.85
C LYS A 21 22.10 12.15 11.43
N SER A 22 20.90 11.88 10.89
CA SER A 22 19.66 12.54 11.33
C SER A 22 18.45 11.59 11.27
N ILE A 23 17.45 11.88 12.11
CA ILE A 23 16.09 11.32 12.04
C ILE A 23 15.13 12.51 11.97
N ILE A 24 14.32 12.57 10.92
CA ILE A 24 13.39 13.66 10.65
C ILE A 24 12.01 13.06 10.41
N LYS A 25 10.96 13.66 11.01
CA LYS A 25 9.58 13.23 10.75
C LYS A 25 9.28 13.32 9.26
N ASN A 26 8.70 12.26 8.72
CA ASN A 26 8.24 12.28 7.32
C ASN A 26 6.95 13.11 7.24
N LEU A 27 7.02 14.26 6.59
CA LEU A 27 5.91 15.22 6.47
C LEU A 27 4.89 14.80 5.39
N ASP A 28 5.29 13.90 4.49
CA ASP A 28 4.41 13.38 3.43
C ASP A 28 3.56 12.20 3.93
N SER A 29 3.89 11.65 5.11
CA SER A 29 3.11 10.59 5.75
C SER A 29 1.98 11.18 6.57
N THR A 30 0.77 10.62 6.41
CA THR A 30 -0.38 10.89 7.28
C THR A 30 -0.21 10.27 8.66
N ASP A 31 0.63 9.23 8.78
CA ASP A 31 0.93 8.55 10.01
C ASP A 31 2.03 9.25 10.79
N GLY A 32 1.72 9.57 12.05
CA GLY A 32 2.67 10.26 12.93
C GLY A 32 3.94 9.47 13.27
N ASN A 33 4.02 8.19 12.87
CA ASN A 33 5.02 7.21 13.25
C ASN A 33 6.02 6.85 12.13
N VAL A 34 6.08 7.67 11.07
CA VAL A 34 7.01 7.48 9.94
C VAL A 34 8.07 8.57 9.95
N PHE A 35 9.33 8.18 9.81
CA PHE A 35 10.48 9.08 9.86
C PHE A 35 11.48 8.75 8.76
N ASN A 36 12.09 9.79 8.18
CA ASN A 36 13.23 9.66 7.29
C ASN A 36 14.50 9.54 8.13
N ILE A 37 15.33 8.54 7.85
CA ILE A 37 16.67 8.39 8.42
C ILE A 37 17.70 8.73 7.35
N GLU A 38 18.60 9.61 7.68
CA GLU A 38 19.76 9.96 6.87
C GLU A 38 21.02 9.42 7.54
N THR A 39 21.81 8.64 6.79
CA THR A 39 23.17 8.26 7.13
C THR A 39 24.17 9.02 6.25
N TYR A 40 25.45 8.79 6.37
CA TYR A 40 26.43 9.44 5.48
C TYR A 40 26.34 8.94 4.03
N ASN A 41 25.86 7.70 3.80
CA ASN A 41 25.88 7.07 2.48
C ASN A 41 24.48 6.74 1.95
N TYR A 42 23.48 6.55 2.82
CA TYR A 42 22.17 6.03 2.44
C TYR A 42 21.05 6.73 3.20
N GLN A 43 19.85 6.60 2.66
CA GLN A 43 18.60 6.98 3.33
C GLN A 43 17.78 5.73 3.64
N TYR A 44 16.97 5.80 4.70
CA TYR A 44 16.05 4.75 5.13
C TYR A 44 14.75 5.36 5.62
N ILE A 45 13.71 4.54 5.65
CA ILE A 45 12.44 4.89 6.31
C ILE A 45 12.37 4.11 7.62
N LEU A 46 12.10 4.81 8.72
CA LEU A 46 11.76 4.22 10.00
C LEU A 46 10.24 4.26 10.18
N LYS A 47 9.63 3.11 10.41
CA LYS A 47 8.27 3.00 10.95
C LYS A 47 8.31 2.50 12.38
N VAL A 48 7.44 3.09 13.21
CA VAL A 48 7.31 2.75 14.63
C VAL A 48 5.97 2.08 14.86
N TYR A 49 5.99 0.83 15.27
CA TYR A 49 4.80 0.02 15.56
C TYR A 49 4.58 -0.09 17.06
N ASP A 50 3.33 0.04 17.51
CA ASP A 50 2.94 -0.10 18.92
C ASP A 50 2.64 -1.54 19.31
N ALA A 51 2.44 -2.44 18.33
CA ALA A 51 2.15 -3.85 18.55
C ALA A 51 3.18 -4.75 17.86
N LYS A 52 3.72 -5.73 18.60
CA LYS A 52 4.67 -6.72 18.05
C LYS A 52 4.06 -7.53 16.92
N GLU A 53 2.81 -7.94 17.09
CA GLU A 53 2.10 -8.72 16.08
C GLU A 53 1.99 -7.96 14.74
N HIS A 54 1.74 -6.65 14.78
CA HIS A 54 1.70 -5.83 13.57
C HIS A 54 3.07 -5.78 12.89
N ALA A 55 4.14 -5.51 13.64
CA ALA A 55 5.52 -5.53 13.10
C ALA A 55 5.89 -6.89 12.48
N MET A 56 5.51 -8.01 13.12
CA MET A 56 5.73 -9.36 12.59
C MET A 56 4.90 -9.62 11.33
N ASN A 57 3.67 -9.16 11.27
CA ASN A 57 2.84 -9.28 10.06
C ASN A 57 3.45 -8.52 8.88
N MET A 58 4.04 -7.35 9.14
CA MET A 58 4.78 -6.60 8.11
C MET A 58 6.02 -7.35 7.66
N GLU A 59 6.80 -7.92 8.57
CA GLU A 59 7.93 -8.78 8.20
C GLU A 59 7.50 -9.89 7.25
N ASN A 60 6.51 -10.68 7.66
CA ASN A 60 5.99 -11.81 6.87
C ASN A 60 5.48 -11.35 5.50
N THR A 61 4.81 -10.20 5.43
CA THR A 61 4.28 -9.64 4.18
C THR A 61 5.42 -9.24 3.24
N TYR A 62 6.41 -8.48 3.72
CA TYR A 62 7.52 -8.04 2.88
C TYR A 62 8.46 -9.19 2.48
N ASP A 63 8.68 -10.17 3.35
CA ASP A 63 9.44 -11.38 3.01
C ASP A 63 8.70 -12.20 1.93
N LEU A 64 7.37 -12.35 2.02
CA LEU A 64 6.57 -13.01 1.00
C LEU A 64 6.63 -12.28 -0.35
N LEU A 65 6.56 -10.95 -0.37
CA LEU A 65 6.70 -10.15 -1.59
C LEU A 65 8.09 -10.38 -2.24
N LYS A 66 9.13 -10.35 -1.42
CA LYS A 66 10.51 -10.58 -1.85
C LYS A 66 10.71 -11.98 -2.45
N GLU A 67 10.22 -13.02 -1.78
CA GLU A 67 10.28 -14.41 -2.25
C GLU A 67 9.59 -14.59 -3.61
N ASN A 68 8.50 -13.85 -3.83
CA ASN A 68 7.76 -13.86 -5.09
C ASN A 68 8.28 -12.83 -6.11
N ARG A 69 9.43 -12.19 -5.86
CA ARG A 69 10.06 -11.21 -6.74
C ARG A 69 9.14 -10.04 -7.11
N LEU A 70 8.37 -9.57 -6.13
CA LEU A 70 7.58 -8.34 -6.19
C LEU A 70 8.44 -7.20 -5.63
N ASP A 71 8.64 -6.16 -6.42
CA ASP A 71 9.45 -5.01 -6.01
C ASP A 71 8.71 -4.26 -4.87
N SER A 72 9.34 -4.17 -3.71
CA SER A 72 8.85 -3.53 -2.49
C SER A 72 10.02 -3.01 -1.66
N PRO A 73 9.80 -2.09 -0.70
CA PRO A 73 10.84 -1.73 0.26
C PRO A 73 11.38 -2.98 0.97
N GLN A 74 12.69 -3.02 1.18
CA GLN A 74 13.31 -4.13 1.88
C GLN A 74 13.44 -3.79 3.37
N ILE A 75 13.12 -4.75 4.25
CA ILE A 75 13.37 -4.61 5.68
C ILE A 75 14.87 -4.69 5.92
N ILE A 76 15.40 -3.69 6.63
CA ILE A 76 16.80 -3.64 7.06
C ILE A 76 16.88 -4.31 8.43
N ARG A 77 17.42 -5.51 8.47
CA ARG A 77 17.56 -6.27 9.71
C ARG A 77 18.66 -5.68 10.59
N ASN A 78 18.46 -5.73 11.90
CA ASN A 78 19.45 -5.27 12.86
C ASN A 78 20.65 -6.24 12.96
N LYS A 79 21.66 -5.91 13.76
CA LYS A 79 22.90 -6.73 13.92
C LYS A 79 22.64 -8.12 14.49
N TYR A 80 21.47 -8.37 15.06
CA TYR A 80 21.05 -9.69 15.55
C TYR A 80 20.16 -10.44 14.55
N ASN A 81 20.12 -9.95 13.30
CA ASN A 81 19.24 -10.47 12.23
C ASN A 81 17.74 -10.41 12.55
N GLN A 82 17.33 -9.49 13.45
CA GLN A 82 15.92 -9.26 13.76
C GLN A 82 15.32 -8.19 12.82
N PRO A 83 14.03 -8.26 12.45
CA PRO A 83 13.39 -7.33 11.53
C PRO A 83 13.14 -5.94 12.15
N PHE A 84 13.17 -5.85 13.46
CA PHE A 84 12.94 -4.63 14.22
C PHE A 84 13.83 -4.55 15.46
N THR A 85 14.01 -3.34 15.96
CA THR A 85 14.64 -3.05 17.25
C THR A 85 13.56 -2.73 18.28
N ASN A 86 13.60 -3.38 19.45
CA ASN A 86 12.67 -3.10 20.53
C ASN A 86 13.08 -1.82 21.28
N PHE A 87 12.14 -0.92 21.47
CA PHE A 87 12.31 0.23 22.33
C PHE A 87 11.09 0.41 23.23
N LYS A 88 11.22 0.06 24.50
CA LYS A 88 10.10 0.02 25.43
C LYS A 88 8.96 -0.89 24.90
N ASN A 89 7.78 -0.28 24.67
CA ASN A 89 6.60 -0.97 24.13
C ASN A 89 6.41 -0.70 22.62
N THR A 90 7.46 -0.27 21.91
CA THR A 90 7.40 0.01 20.49
C THR A 90 8.44 -0.81 19.72
N TYR A 91 8.19 -1.01 18.43
CA TYR A 91 8.98 -1.82 17.52
C TYR A 91 9.43 -0.94 16.35
N LEU A 92 10.73 -0.67 16.32
CA LEU A 92 11.38 0.22 15.35
C LEU A 92 11.81 -0.61 14.14
N MET A 93 11.12 -0.47 13.02
CA MET A 93 11.42 -1.21 11.79
C MET A 93 12.00 -0.25 10.74
N LEU A 94 13.14 -0.64 10.19
CA LEU A 94 13.81 0.10 9.13
C LEU A 94 13.51 -0.50 7.77
N TYR A 95 13.20 0.36 6.80
CA TYR A 95 12.97 0.00 5.41
C TYR A 95 13.97 0.71 4.50
N SER A 96 14.33 0.07 3.39
CA SER A 96 15.09 0.74 2.33
C SER A 96 14.32 1.95 1.81
N PHE A 97 15.03 3.04 1.54
CA PHE A 97 14.47 4.19 0.87
C PHE A 97 14.28 3.90 -0.62
N ILE A 98 13.15 4.34 -1.20
CA ILE A 98 12.85 4.19 -2.63
C ILE A 98 13.21 5.50 -3.32
N ASN A 99 14.19 5.45 -4.26
CA ASN A 99 14.62 6.60 -5.06
C ASN A 99 13.70 6.86 -6.26
N GLY A 100 12.47 6.40 -6.20
CA GLY A 100 11.45 6.55 -7.22
C GLY A 100 10.59 7.80 -7.02
N SER A 101 9.68 8.01 -7.96
CA SER A 101 8.65 9.04 -7.85
C SER A 101 7.29 8.42 -7.59
N SER A 102 6.52 8.96 -6.65
CA SER A 102 5.16 8.51 -6.42
C SER A 102 4.24 8.93 -7.57
N LEU A 103 3.14 8.20 -7.77
CA LEU A 103 2.14 8.55 -8.79
C LEU A 103 1.40 9.86 -8.50
N PHE A 104 1.58 10.47 -7.34
CA PHE A 104 1.12 11.86 -7.13
C PHE A 104 1.83 12.83 -8.06
N ASN A 105 3.10 12.58 -8.34
CA ASN A 105 4.00 13.47 -9.10
C ASN A 105 4.13 13.09 -10.58
N ILE A 106 3.48 12.00 -11.00
CA ILE A 106 3.59 11.45 -12.34
C ILE A 106 2.19 11.28 -12.96
N SER A 107 2.06 11.52 -14.26
CA SER A 107 0.82 11.23 -14.98
C SER A 107 0.63 9.71 -15.17
N LEU A 108 -0.62 9.26 -15.09
CA LEU A 108 -1.01 7.87 -15.39
C LEU A 108 -0.95 7.62 -16.91
N SER A 109 0.25 7.46 -17.46
CA SER A 109 0.41 7.04 -18.86
C SER A 109 -0.08 5.59 -19.06
N LYS A 110 -0.38 5.22 -20.32
CA LYS A 110 -0.75 3.84 -20.67
C LYS A 110 0.25 2.81 -20.13
N LYS A 111 1.57 3.08 -20.24
CA LYS A 111 2.63 2.21 -19.74
C LYS A 111 2.53 2.01 -18.22
N VAL A 112 2.30 3.09 -17.49
CA VAL A 112 2.17 3.05 -16.02
C VAL A 112 0.95 2.23 -15.60
N ILE A 113 -0.21 2.44 -16.26
CA ILE A 113 -1.44 1.70 -15.99
C ILE A 113 -1.23 0.19 -16.19
N ILE A 114 -0.61 -0.19 -17.30
CA ILE A 114 -0.26 -1.58 -17.61
C ILE A 114 0.63 -2.17 -16.50
N ASN A 115 1.69 -1.47 -16.12
CA ASN A 115 2.63 -1.96 -15.11
C ASN A 115 1.96 -2.13 -13.74
N VAL A 116 1.08 -1.21 -13.33
CA VAL A 116 0.33 -1.32 -12.06
C VAL A 116 -0.62 -2.52 -12.10
N ALA A 117 -1.37 -2.70 -13.19
CA ALA A 117 -2.29 -3.83 -13.33
C ALA A 117 -1.54 -5.19 -13.30
N GLN A 118 -0.40 -5.28 -13.98
CA GLN A 118 0.46 -6.47 -13.97
C GLN A 118 1.04 -6.76 -12.58
N TYR A 119 1.48 -5.73 -11.86
CA TYR A 119 1.99 -5.86 -10.49
C TYR A 119 0.90 -6.41 -9.56
N LEU A 120 -0.30 -5.81 -9.57
CA LEU A 120 -1.41 -6.26 -8.74
C LEU A 120 -1.81 -7.69 -9.09
N ARG A 121 -1.92 -8.02 -10.37
CA ARG A 121 -2.22 -9.40 -10.79
C ARG A 121 -1.19 -10.39 -10.24
N LYS A 122 0.11 -10.09 -10.37
CA LYS A 122 1.18 -10.94 -9.84
C LYS A 122 1.12 -11.07 -8.32
N MET A 123 0.82 -9.99 -7.60
CA MET A 123 0.65 -10.00 -6.15
C MET A 123 -0.54 -10.88 -5.73
N HIS A 124 -1.67 -10.80 -6.43
CA HIS A 124 -2.84 -11.61 -6.12
C HIS A 124 -2.68 -13.09 -6.46
N ASP A 125 -1.73 -13.45 -7.33
CA ASP A 125 -1.40 -14.86 -7.65
C ASP A 125 -0.47 -15.49 -6.59
N VAL A 126 0.09 -14.72 -5.64
CA VAL A 126 0.96 -15.22 -4.56
C VAL A 126 0.19 -16.17 -3.64
N LYS A 127 0.83 -17.27 -3.25
CA LYS A 127 0.27 -18.21 -2.25
C LYS A 127 0.48 -17.66 -0.84
N ILE A 128 -0.59 -17.55 -0.06
CA ILE A 128 -0.61 -16.88 1.26
C ILE A 128 -0.79 -17.87 2.44
N ASN A 129 -0.23 -19.08 2.35
CA ASN A 129 -0.54 -20.21 3.24
C ASN A 129 -0.36 -19.94 4.74
N GLU A 130 0.50 -18.98 5.14
CA GLU A 130 0.86 -18.73 6.55
C GLU A 130 0.67 -17.28 7.02
N LEU A 131 0.14 -16.39 6.16
CA LEU A 131 -0.07 -15.00 6.53
C LEU A 131 -1.24 -14.85 7.52
N LYS A 132 -0.95 -14.24 8.68
CA LYS A 132 -1.95 -13.92 9.71
C LYS A 132 -2.41 -12.46 9.59
N LEU A 133 -2.89 -12.07 8.41
CA LEU A 133 -3.45 -10.75 8.20
C LEU A 133 -4.96 -10.74 8.49
N PRO A 134 -5.53 -9.57 8.87
CA PRO A 134 -6.96 -9.40 9.00
C PRO A 134 -7.68 -9.73 7.70
N VAL A 135 -8.91 -10.21 7.79
CA VAL A 135 -9.78 -10.38 6.61
C VAL A 135 -10.47 -9.05 6.24
N VAL A 136 -10.98 -8.98 5.01
CA VAL A 136 -11.75 -7.82 4.54
C VAL A 136 -12.92 -7.53 5.50
N PRO A 137 -13.09 -6.29 5.99
CA PRO A 137 -14.02 -5.96 7.08
C PRO A 137 -15.46 -5.69 6.65
N PHE A 138 -15.82 -5.95 5.39
CA PHE A 138 -17.18 -5.79 4.86
C PHE A 138 -17.56 -7.01 4.00
N LYS A 139 -18.83 -7.11 3.66
CA LYS A 139 -19.32 -8.24 2.89
C LYS A 139 -18.79 -8.22 1.46
N VAL A 140 -18.11 -9.28 1.08
CA VAL A 140 -17.61 -9.54 -0.27
C VAL A 140 -18.11 -10.91 -0.77
N PRO A 141 -18.22 -11.11 -2.07
CA PRO A 141 -18.51 -12.44 -2.63
C PRO A 141 -17.45 -13.47 -2.22
N GLU A 142 -17.85 -14.72 -2.10
CA GLU A 142 -16.90 -15.80 -1.89
C GLU A 142 -15.92 -15.90 -3.06
N GLY A 143 -14.68 -16.22 -2.77
CA GLY A 143 -13.63 -16.34 -3.76
C GLY A 143 -12.31 -16.83 -3.16
N LYS A 144 -11.33 -17.05 -4.03
CA LYS A 144 -9.98 -17.39 -3.59
C LYS A 144 -9.39 -16.22 -2.79
N ASN A 145 -8.88 -16.53 -1.61
CA ASN A 145 -8.13 -15.55 -0.82
C ASN A 145 -6.77 -15.23 -1.46
N SER A 146 -6.48 -13.96 -1.53
CA SER A 146 -5.22 -13.39 -2.02
C SER A 146 -4.64 -12.43 -0.97
N LEU A 147 -3.36 -12.12 -1.07
CA LEU A 147 -2.78 -10.97 -0.39
C LEU A 147 -3.36 -9.70 -1.02
N LEU A 148 -3.94 -8.84 -0.19
CA LEU A 148 -4.44 -7.54 -0.59
C LEU A 148 -3.59 -6.45 0.04
N HIS A 149 -3.26 -5.43 -0.72
CA HIS A 149 -2.67 -4.20 -0.20
C HIS A 149 -3.70 -3.39 0.61
N PHE A 150 -4.91 -3.36 0.12
CA PHE A 150 -6.11 -2.73 0.68
C PHE A 150 -6.09 -1.20 0.77
N ASP A 151 -4.97 -0.56 0.39
CA ASP A 151 -4.84 0.91 0.26
C ASP A 151 -4.09 1.29 -1.02
N ILE A 152 -4.61 0.88 -2.19
CA ILE A 152 -4.05 1.23 -3.49
C ILE A 152 -4.38 2.69 -3.80
N THR A 153 -3.42 3.58 -3.51
CA THR A 153 -3.50 5.01 -3.78
C THR A 153 -2.32 5.49 -4.62
N LYS A 154 -2.42 6.68 -5.20
CA LYS A 154 -1.29 7.28 -5.94
C LYS A 154 -0.07 7.53 -5.03
N GLY A 155 -0.29 7.71 -3.73
CA GLY A 155 0.77 7.90 -2.73
C GLY A 155 1.58 6.63 -2.47
N ASN A 156 0.92 5.47 -2.53
CA ASN A 156 1.50 4.18 -2.19
C ASN A 156 2.10 3.44 -3.40
N ILE A 157 2.05 4.04 -4.59
CA ILE A 157 2.64 3.50 -5.81
C ILE A 157 3.81 4.37 -6.24
N PHE A 158 5.00 3.79 -6.25
CA PHE A 158 6.24 4.43 -6.72
C PHE A 158 6.69 3.81 -8.03
N ILE A 159 7.38 4.61 -8.84
CA ILE A 159 8.08 4.15 -10.05
C ILE A 159 9.56 4.43 -9.89
N GLU A 160 10.34 3.38 -9.96
CA GLU A 160 11.80 3.44 -9.98
C GLU A 160 12.33 2.56 -11.12
N ASN A 161 13.09 3.13 -12.05
CA ASN A 161 13.63 2.41 -13.21
C ASN A 161 12.56 1.62 -14.00
N ASP A 162 11.42 2.27 -14.28
CA ASP A 162 10.26 1.68 -14.97
C ASP A 162 9.52 0.55 -14.20
N LYS A 163 9.93 0.23 -12.99
CA LYS A 163 9.29 -0.77 -12.14
C LYS A 163 8.29 -0.13 -11.19
N ILE A 164 7.20 -0.84 -10.95
CA ILE A 164 6.24 -0.49 -9.90
C ILE A 164 6.73 -1.04 -8.57
N ILE A 165 6.73 -0.18 -7.56
CA ILE A 165 7.01 -0.52 -6.17
C ILE A 165 5.81 -0.09 -5.35
N LEU A 166 5.14 -1.03 -4.69
CA LEU A 166 4.13 -0.73 -3.70
C LEU A 166 4.79 -0.55 -2.33
N ILE A 167 4.37 0.49 -1.63
CA ILE A 167 4.78 0.78 -0.25
C ILE A 167 3.55 0.77 0.66
N ASP A 168 3.79 0.69 1.96
CA ASP A 168 2.75 0.85 2.98
C ASP A 168 1.67 -0.24 2.99
N PHE A 169 2.09 -1.45 3.38
CA PHE A 169 1.21 -2.61 3.55
C PHE A 169 0.54 -2.67 4.94
N ASP A 170 0.53 -1.57 5.71
CA ASP A 170 -0.02 -1.56 7.08
C ASP A 170 -1.51 -1.92 7.13
N ASP A 171 -2.24 -1.60 6.06
CA ASP A 171 -3.65 -1.98 5.88
C ASP A 171 -3.86 -3.31 5.17
N ALA A 172 -2.79 -4.08 4.92
CA ALA A 172 -2.89 -5.33 4.18
C ALA A 172 -3.93 -6.30 4.80
N LYS A 173 -4.63 -7.01 3.93
CA LYS A 173 -5.71 -7.94 4.27
C LYS A 173 -5.57 -9.25 3.51
N VAL A 174 -6.35 -10.22 3.94
CA VAL A 174 -6.62 -11.45 3.18
C VAL A 174 -8.07 -11.39 2.68
N GLY A 175 -8.27 -11.66 1.40
CA GLY A 175 -9.59 -11.67 0.79
C GLY A 175 -9.58 -11.84 -0.73
N PRO A 176 -10.75 -11.71 -1.38
CA PRO A 176 -10.82 -11.77 -2.83
C PRO A 176 -10.02 -10.67 -3.51
N ALA A 177 -9.22 -11.03 -4.52
CA ALA A 177 -8.38 -10.10 -5.29
C ALA A 177 -9.15 -8.89 -5.86
N LEU A 178 -10.43 -9.07 -6.15
CA LEU A 178 -11.32 -8.02 -6.66
C LEU A 178 -11.46 -6.83 -5.71
N CYS A 179 -11.14 -6.98 -4.41
CA CYS A 179 -11.12 -5.86 -3.47
C CYS A 179 -10.07 -4.83 -3.86
N ASP A 180 -8.83 -5.26 -4.10
CA ASP A 180 -7.77 -4.35 -4.54
C ASP A 180 -8.02 -3.78 -5.94
N VAL A 181 -8.60 -4.58 -6.84
CA VAL A 181 -9.03 -4.08 -8.16
C VAL A 181 -10.03 -2.95 -8.00
N ALA A 182 -11.06 -3.13 -7.18
CA ALA A 182 -12.09 -2.11 -6.91
C ALA A 182 -11.49 -0.84 -6.30
N ILE A 183 -10.60 -0.99 -5.30
CA ILE A 183 -9.90 0.12 -4.65
C ILE A 183 -9.00 0.87 -5.64
N ALA A 184 -8.24 0.13 -6.46
CA ALA A 184 -7.37 0.71 -7.49
C ALA A 184 -8.17 1.52 -8.52
N LEU A 185 -9.25 0.94 -9.07
CA LEU A 185 -10.10 1.66 -10.02
C LEU A 185 -10.67 2.94 -9.42
N THR A 186 -11.13 2.87 -8.18
CA THR A 186 -11.72 4.01 -7.47
C THR A 186 -10.69 5.12 -7.18
N ASN A 187 -9.47 4.75 -6.79
CA ASN A 187 -8.48 5.73 -6.35
C ASN A 187 -7.61 6.29 -7.47
N LEU A 188 -7.37 5.51 -8.53
CA LEU A 188 -6.49 5.91 -9.62
C LEU A 188 -7.24 6.62 -10.75
N PHE A 189 -8.47 6.23 -11.06
CA PHE A 189 -9.18 6.65 -12.26
C PHE A 189 -10.42 7.51 -12.00
N ILE A 190 -10.93 7.60 -10.76
CA ILE A 190 -12.04 8.48 -10.42
C ILE A 190 -11.52 9.72 -9.71
N SER A 191 -11.64 10.87 -10.37
CA SER A 191 -11.22 12.17 -9.87
C SER A 191 -12.40 13.05 -9.49
N ARG A 192 -12.30 13.79 -8.39
CA ARG A 192 -13.30 14.78 -7.97
C ARG A 192 -13.52 15.89 -9.02
N LYS A 193 -12.46 16.30 -9.72
CA LYS A 193 -12.50 17.46 -10.64
C LYS A 193 -12.69 17.06 -12.09
N ASN A 194 -12.09 15.96 -12.51
CA ASN A 194 -11.96 15.60 -13.91
C ASN A 194 -12.88 14.45 -14.33
N GLY A 195 -13.74 13.97 -13.41
CA GLY A 195 -14.61 12.83 -13.69
C GLY A 195 -13.84 11.51 -13.69
N THR A 196 -14.24 10.59 -14.56
CA THR A 196 -13.71 9.23 -14.63
C THR A 196 -12.91 9.03 -15.90
N ASP A 197 -11.71 8.47 -15.76
CA ASP A 197 -10.89 8.01 -16.88
C ASP A 197 -11.31 6.60 -17.32
N ILE A 198 -12.34 6.52 -18.15
CA ILE A 198 -12.87 5.25 -18.69
C ILE A 198 -11.82 4.53 -19.52
N ASN A 199 -11.01 5.25 -20.30
CA ASN A 199 -9.96 4.62 -21.11
C ASN A 199 -8.89 3.97 -20.22
N GLY A 200 -8.47 4.67 -19.15
CA GLY A 200 -7.55 4.12 -18.16
C GLY A 200 -8.10 2.88 -17.46
N ILE A 201 -9.38 2.88 -17.07
CA ILE A 201 -10.08 1.74 -16.50
C ILE A 201 -10.02 0.53 -17.46
N ASN A 202 -10.36 0.74 -18.73
CA ASN A 202 -10.34 -0.34 -19.72
C ASN A 202 -8.93 -0.92 -19.90
N ILE A 203 -7.91 -0.07 -20.05
CA ILE A 203 -6.51 -0.53 -20.16
C ILE A 203 -6.10 -1.36 -18.93
N PHE A 204 -6.48 -0.90 -17.73
CA PHE A 204 -6.18 -1.60 -16.48
C PHE A 204 -6.84 -2.97 -16.44
N LEU A 205 -8.16 -3.05 -16.68
CA LEU A 205 -8.92 -4.29 -16.63
C LEU A 205 -8.48 -5.28 -17.71
N ASP A 206 -8.31 -4.86 -18.96
CA ASP A 206 -7.81 -5.72 -20.04
C ASP A 206 -6.46 -6.33 -19.69
N THR A 207 -5.56 -5.51 -19.10
CA THR A 207 -4.24 -5.98 -18.66
C THR A 207 -4.35 -6.95 -17.48
N TYR A 208 -5.14 -6.60 -16.46
CA TYR A 208 -5.33 -7.42 -15.27
C TYR A 208 -5.91 -8.80 -15.61
N TYR A 209 -6.89 -8.85 -16.50
CA TYR A 209 -7.51 -10.10 -16.98
C TYR A 209 -6.76 -10.78 -18.12
N LYS A 210 -5.62 -10.26 -18.56
CA LYS A 210 -4.85 -10.80 -19.71
C LYS A 210 -5.73 -10.96 -20.96
N ASN A 211 -6.59 -9.98 -21.21
CA ASN A 211 -7.59 -9.97 -22.28
C ASN A 211 -8.63 -11.09 -22.22
N ASN A 212 -8.84 -11.73 -21.06
CA ASN A 212 -9.95 -12.65 -20.86
C ASN A 212 -11.27 -11.85 -20.68
N ILE A 213 -11.94 -11.59 -21.81
CA ILE A 213 -13.15 -10.77 -21.88
C ILE A 213 -14.30 -11.41 -21.09
N GLU A 214 -14.46 -12.72 -21.16
CA GLU A 214 -15.55 -13.42 -20.46
C GLU A 214 -15.44 -13.28 -18.93
N GLN A 215 -14.24 -13.52 -18.37
CA GLN A 215 -13.99 -13.34 -16.95
C GLN A 215 -14.21 -11.88 -16.54
N ARG A 216 -13.69 -10.93 -17.33
CA ARG A 216 -13.87 -9.50 -17.10
C ARG A 216 -15.36 -9.15 -17.01
N GLN A 217 -16.18 -9.56 -18.00
CA GLN A 217 -17.61 -9.26 -18.04
C GLN A 217 -18.38 -9.82 -16.85
N VAL A 218 -18.01 -11.01 -16.35
CA VAL A 218 -18.62 -11.60 -15.16
C VAL A 218 -18.24 -10.85 -13.89
N GLU A 219 -16.98 -10.38 -13.78
CA GLU A 219 -16.45 -9.80 -12.54
C GLU A 219 -16.65 -8.28 -12.46
N GLU A 220 -16.86 -7.54 -13.56
CA GLU A 220 -17.10 -6.09 -13.51
C GLU A 220 -18.27 -5.66 -12.60
N PRO A 221 -19.44 -6.29 -12.63
CA PRO A 221 -20.53 -5.96 -11.70
C PRO A 221 -20.16 -6.24 -10.23
N ILE A 222 -19.34 -7.25 -9.98
CA ILE A 222 -18.85 -7.61 -8.66
C ILE A 222 -17.87 -6.53 -8.17
N ILE A 223 -16.96 -6.07 -9.03
CA ILE A 223 -16.02 -4.98 -8.73
C ILE A 223 -16.78 -3.71 -8.35
N LYS A 224 -17.83 -3.35 -9.10
CA LYS A 224 -18.71 -2.21 -8.77
C LYS A 224 -19.29 -2.31 -7.37
N ASN A 225 -19.86 -3.46 -7.03
CA ASN A 225 -20.44 -3.69 -5.71
C ASN A 225 -19.39 -3.58 -4.60
N ILE A 226 -18.21 -4.17 -4.79
CA ILE A 226 -17.11 -4.09 -3.83
C ILE A 226 -16.64 -2.64 -3.66
N ALA A 227 -16.47 -1.88 -4.75
CA ALA A 227 -16.09 -0.48 -4.70
C ALA A 227 -17.10 0.36 -3.89
N THR A 228 -18.38 0.10 -4.10
CA THR A 228 -19.47 0.75 -3.36
C THR A 228 -19.42 0.42 -1.86
N GLU A 229 -19.27 -0.85 -1.50
CA GLU A 229 -19.20 -1.29 -0.10
C GLU A 229 -17.91 -0.80 0.59
N TRP A 230 -16.79 -0.80 -0.11
CA TRP A 230 -15.53 -0.22 0.39
C TRP A 230 -15.66 1.27 0.69
N LEU A 231 -16.26 2.07 -0.22
CA LEU A 231 -16.49 3.49 0.01
C LEU A 231 -17.41 3.75 1.19
N LYS A 232 -18.54 2.99 1.30
CA LYS A 232 -19.44 3.07 2.46
C LYS A 232 -18.74 2.68 3.76
N TYR A 233 -17.86 1.67 3.74
CA TYR A 233 -17.07 1.28 4.89
C TYR A 233 -16.10 2.40 5.28
N THR A 234 -15.38 2.97 4.32
CA THR A 234 -14.42 4.06 4.56
C THR A 234 -15.12 5.31 5.13
N LEU A 235 -16.30 5.67 4.62
CA LEU A 235 -17.10 6.79 5.12
C LEU A 235 -17.55 6.66 6.59
N LYS A 236 -17.54 5.45 7.16
CA LYS A 236 -17.85 5.24 8.59
C LYS A 236 -16.70 5.62 9.52
N ASN A 237 -15.50 5.90 8.99
CA ASN A 237 -14.37 6.31 9.81
C ASN A 237 -14.60 7.71 10.42
N PRO A 238 -14.73 7.84 11.76
CA PRO A 238 -15.04 9.12 12.41
C PRO A 238 -13.90 10.15 12.37
N LYS A 239 -12.70 9.74 11.92
CA LYS A 239 -11.53 10.61 11.83
C LYS A 239 -11.41 11.34 10.48
N LEU A 240 -12.32 11.08 9.53
CA LEU A 240 -12.27 11.74 8.23
C LEU A 240 -12.64 13.23 8.34
N ASP A 241 -11.83 14.07 7.69
CA ASP A 241 -12.20 15.47 7.50
C ASP A 241 -13.31 15.63 6.45
N LYS A 242 -13.99 16.78 6.48
CA LYS A 242 -15.09 17.09 5.57
C LYS A 242 -14.67 16.99 4.09
N LYS A 243 -13.48 17.46 3.74
CA LYS A 243 -12.97 17.42 2.36
C LYS A 243 -12.81 15.99 1.85
N THR A 244 -12.37 15.10 2.71
CA THR A 244 -12.23 13.68 2.40
C THR A 244 -13.59 13.02 2.24
N ILE A 245 -14.54 13.29 3.16
CA ILE A 245 -15.95 12.82 3.07
C ILE A 245 -16.56 13.22 1.74
N ASP A 246 -16.59 14.53 1.42
CA ASP A 246 -17.14 15.06 0.17
C ASP A 246 -16.54 14.36 -1.06
N GLY A 247 -15.26 13.98 -0.97
CA GLY A 247 -14.60 13.27 -2.05
C GLY A 247 -14.99 11.83 -2.21
N LEU A 248 -15.20 11.13 -1.13
CA LEU A 248 -15.66 9.74 -1.16
C LEU A 248 -17.11 9.66 -1.62
N GLU A 249 -17.98 10.58 -1.18
CA GLU A 249 -19.37 10.70 -1.65
C GLU A 249 -19.43 10.98 -3.16
N ASN A 250 -18.59 11.88 -3.67
CA ASN A 250 -18.49 12.11 -5.11
C ASN A 250 -18.06 10.86 -5.89
N LYS A 251 -17.13 10.07 -5.34
CA LYS A 251 -16.71 8.80 -5.96
C LYS A 251 -17.86 7.80 -6.02
N LEU A 252 -18.71 7.72 -4.99
CA LEU A 252 -19.92 6.88 -5.01
C LEU A 252 -20.84 7.24 -6.17
N LEU A 253 -21.10 8.52 -6.39
CA LEU A 253 -21.94 8.99 -7.50
C LEU A 253 -21.34 8.64 -8.88
N TRP A 254 -20.01 8.64 -9.01
CA TRP A 254 -19.36 8.27 -10.25
C TRP A 254 -19.35 6.76 -10.51
N ILE A 255 -19.17 5.93 -9.47
CA ILE A 255 -19.21 4.46 -9.61
C ILE A 255 -20.56 4.01 -10.17
N GLU A 256 -21.65 4.61 -9.77
CA GLU A 256 -22.99 4.29 -10.29
C GLU A 256 -23.14 4.58 -11.79
N LYS A 257 -22.31 5.47 -12.34
CA LYS A 257 -22.34 5.88 -13.77
C LYS A 257 -21.37 5.13 -14.65
N ILE A 258 -20.39 4.41 -14.09
CA ILE A 258 -19.30 3.78 -14.85
C ILE A 258 -19.65 2.36 -15.28
N PHE A 259 -20.41 1.63 -14.47
CA PHE A 259 -20.74 0.22 -14.65
C PHE A 259 -22.23 0.04 -14.95
#